data_2d140319878f9eff404b001dab8c24e3
#
_entry.id   2d140319878f9eff404b001dab8c24e3
#
_cell.length_a   1.000
_cell.length_b   1.000
_cell.length_c   1.000
_cell.angle_alpha   90.00
_cell.angle_beta   90.00
_cell.angle_gamma   90.00
#
_symmetry.space_group_name_H-M   'P 1'
#
loop_
_entity.id
_entity.type
_entity.pdbx_description
1 polymer ?
#
loop_
_entity_poly.entity_id
_entity_poly.type
_entity_poly.pdbx_seq_one_letter_code
_entity_poly.pdbx_strand_id
1 'polypeptide(L)'
;ENLLNYSRYIVSTFDNMEKEFKNKHSNVYIRIGGSLTFGTYILPTIMEQFEKKYNTIESKIIVDNTKIIEEKLLTNEIDIGIVEGETQNNDIIKIPILVDKLVVVCSTNHELVNKENVTLKDLYGKSMIAREDGSKERSQFQKFLNQNNIKVDCKWNCTSVETIKNALKKGQGFAVLSIMAVKDEIERNELKVIKVEDMENLSRDLCLIYHKNKFLNEEINYFIQLCK
;
A
#
# COMPACT_ATOMS: atom_id res chain seq x y z
N GLU A 1 15.97 -21.87 -3.25
CA GLU A 1 14.88 -20.92 -2.91
C GLU A 1 13.65 -21.18 -3.80
N ASN A 2 13.79 -21.23 -5.13
CA ASN A 2 12.66 -21.46 -6.04
C ASN A 2 11.94 -22.80 -5.79
N LEU A 3 12.67 -23.90 -5.57
CA LEU A 3 12.07 -25.21 -5.29
C LEU A 3 11.21 -25.20 -4.02
N LEU A 4 11.67 -24.50 -2.98
CA LEU A 4 10.94 -24.38 -1.72
C LEU A 4 9.62 -23.59 -1.90
N ASN A 5 9.64 -22.55 -2.70
CA ASN A 5 8.44 -21.75 -3.02
C ASN A 5 7.42 -22.58 -3.81
N TYR A 6 7.87 -23.32 -4.82
CA TYR A 6 7.00 -24.26 -5.57
C TYR A 6 6.42 -25.35 -4.65
N SER A 7 7.24 -25.94 -3.78
CA SER A 7 6.77 -26.96 -2.84
C SER A 7 5.70 -26.42 -1.88
N ARG A 8 5.93 -25.24 -1.30
CA ARG A 8 4.95 -24.57 -0.43
C ARG A 8 3.65 -24.26 -1.17
N TYR A 9 3.76 -23.76 -2.41
CA TYR A 9 2.59 -23.45 -3.24
C TYR A 9 1.76 -24.72 -3.51
N ILE A 10 2.39 -25.83 -3.88
CA ILE A 10 1.72 -27.12 -4.15
C ILE A 10 1.02 -27.64 -2.89
N VAL A 11 1.74 -27.69 -1.75
CA VAL A 11 1.18 -28.18 -0.48
C VAL A 11 -0.02 -27.32 -0.05
N SER A 12 0.12 -26.00 -0.08
CA SER A 12 -0.98 -25.11 0.33
C SER A 12 -2.17 -25.15 -0.65
N THR A 13 -1.92 -25.38 -1.95
CA THR A 13 -3.00 -25.59 -2.92
C THR A 13 -3.74 -26.90 -2.64
N PHE A 14 -3.03 -27.96 -2.31
CA PHE A 14 -3.63 -29.25 -1.93
C PHE A 14 -4.44 -29.13 -0.65
N ASP A 15 -3.90 -28.49 0.39
CA ASP A 15 -4.60 -28.25 1.67
C ASP A 15 -5.89 -27.44 1.47
N ASN A 16 -5.86 -26.43 0.60
CA ASN A 16 -7.04 -25.64 0.27
C ASN A 16 -8.09 -26.47 -0.47
N MET A 17 -7.65 -27.28 -1.45
CA MET A 17 -8.53 -28.21 -2.16
C MET A 17 -9.22 -29.18 -1.19
N GLU A 18 -8.44 -29.79 -0.25
CA GLU A 18 -9.02 -30.67 0.78
C GLU A 18 -10.06 -29.96 1.65
N LYS A 19 -9.80 -28.71 2.05
CA LYS A 19 -10.73 -27.90 2.84
C LYS A 19 -12.01 -27.64 2.06
N GLU A 20 -11.93 -27.25 0.79
CA GLU A 20 -13.09 -27.03 -0.07
C GLU A 20 -13.93 -28.30 -0.23
N PHE A 21 -13.29 -29.48 -0.42
CA PHE A 21 -14.00 -30.75 -0.57
C PHE A 21 -14.58 -31.31 0.74
N LYS A 22 -13.90 -31.13 1.86
CA LYS A 22 -14.40 -31.58 3.18
C LYS A 22 -15.53 -30.72 3.68
N ASN A 23 -15.55 -29.45 3.28
CA ASN A 23 -16.48 -28.42 3.75
C ASN A 23 -17.64 -28.17 2.75
N LYS A 24 -18.21 -29.20 2.12
CA LYS A 24 -19.37 -29.08 1.21
C LYS A 24 -20.59 -28.35 1.80
N HIS A 25 -20.56 -27.96 3.07
CA HIS A 25 -21.58 -27.19 3.78
C HIS A 25 -21.04 -26.04 4.65
N SER A 26 -19.75 -25.67 4.54
CA SER A 26 -19.18 -24.59 5.34
C SER A 26 -18.52 -23.53 4.46
N ASN A 27 -18.72 -22.34 4.88
CA ASN A 27 -18.25 -21.02 4.47
C ASN A 27 -17.09 -21.03 3.47
N VAL A 28 -17.33 -20.45 2.31
CA VAL A 28 -16.29 -20.08 1.35
C VAL A 28 -15.25 -19.25 2.11
N TYR A 29 -13.99 -19.52 1.89
CA TYR A 29 -12.89 -18.85 2.57
C TYR A 29 -12.10 -18.04 1.55
N ILE A 30 -11.91 -16.74 1.80
CA ILE A 30 -11.10 -15.88 0.97
C ILE A 30 -9.98 -15.23 1.80
N ARG A 31 -8.74 -15.25 1.30
CA ARG A 31 -7.57 -14.63 1.96
C ARG A 31 -7.12 -13.43 1.15
N ILE A 32 -7.27 -12.26 1.71
CA ILE A 32 -7.00 -10.98 1.06
C ILE A 32 -5.78 -10.32 1.70
N GLY A 33 -4.82 -9.90 0.88
CA GLY A 33 -3.72 -9.04 1.29
C GLY A 33 -3.96 -7.60 0.85
N GLY A 34 -3.61 -6.64 1.69
CA GLY A 34 -3.64 -5.22 1.32
C GLY A 34 -2.37 -4.52 1.75
N SER A 35 -1.83 -3.65 0.88
CA SER A 35 -0.83 -2.70 1.32
C SER A 35 -1.40 -1.76 2.38
N LEU A 36 -0.54 -1.11 3.16
CA LEU A 36 -0.98 -0.27 4.28
C LEU A 36 -1.95 0.83 3.84
N THR A 37 -1.71 1.49 2.71
CA THR A 37 -2.59 2.54 2.21
C THR A 37 -3.95 1.97 1.79
N PHE A 38 -3.95 0.93 0.96
CA PHE A 38 -5.19 0.29 0.51
C PHE A 38 -5.96 -0.31 1.69
N GLY A 39 -5.27 -1.07 2.55
CA GLY A 39 -5.87 -1.75 3.69
C GLY A 39 -6.50 -0.80 4.71
N THR A 40 -5.93 0.41 4.86
CA THR A 40 -6.46 1.40 5.81
C THR A 40 -7.61 2.20 5.24
N TYR A 41 -7.51 2.66 3.98
CA TYR A 41 -8.41 3.71 3.48
C TYR A 41 -9.46 3.22 2.48
N ILE A 42 -9.27 2.06 1.86
CA ILE A 42 -10.15 1.55 0.78
C ILE A 42 -10.77 0.22 1.15
N LEU A 43 -9.98 -0.74 1.63
CA LEU A 43 -10.42 -2.12 1.87
C LEU A 43 -11.65 -2.23 2.80
N PRO A 44 -11.79 -1.46 3.89
CA PRO A 44 -12.97 -1.56 4.75
C PRO A 44 -14.28 -1.34 3.99
N THR A 45 -14.32 -0.36 3.09
CA THR A 45 -15.52 -0.07 2.27
C THR A 45 -15.80 -1.20 1.26
N ILE A 46 -14.76 -1.77 0.66
CA ILE A 46 -14.89 -2.91 -0.25
C ILE A 46 -15.42 -4.13 0.51
N MET A 47 -14.87 -4.40 1.69
CA MET A 47 -15.28 -5.54 2.51
C MET A 47 -16.73 -5.42 2.98
N GLU A 48 -17.19 -4.22 3.34
CA GLU A 48 -18.60 -3.99 3.67
C GLU A 48 -19.53 -4.42 2.52
N GLN A 49 -19.18 -4.09 1.27
CA GLN A 49 -19.97 -4.47 0.10
C GLN A 49 -19.83 -5.97 -0.20
N PHE A 50 -18.66 -6.53 -0.04
CA PHE A 50 -18.39 -7.95 -0.26
C PHE A 50 -19.19 -8.83 0.72
N GLU A 51 -19.16 -8.51 2.00
CA GLU A 51 -19.85 -9.24 3.07
C GLU A 51 -21.38 -9.11 2.99
N LYS A 52 -21.91 -8.00 2.45
CA LYS A 52 -23.35 -7.86 2.16
C LYS A 52 -23.85 -8.88 1.14
N LYS A 53 -23.02 -9.24 0.15
CA LYS A 53 -23.37 -10.26 -0.84
C LYS A 53 -23.11 -11.68 -0.33
N TYR A 54 -22.04 -11.87 0.40
CA TYR A 54 -21.56 -13.17 0.85
C TYR A 54 -21.49 -13.21 2.38
N ASN A 55 -22.65 -13.23 3.04
CA ASN A 55 -22.78 -13.17 4.50
C ASN A 55 -22.30 -14.42 5.27
N THR A 56 -21.97 -15.50 4.55
CA THR A 56 -21.47 -16.76 5.12
C THR A 56 -20.01 -17.01 4.81
N ILE A 57 -19.31 -16.07 4.15
CA ILE A 57 -17.91 -16.21 3.81
C ILE A 57 -17.02 -15.86 5.02
N GLU A 58 -16.07 -16.73 5.34
CA GLU A 58 -14.97 -16.38 6.19
C GLU A 58 -13.89 -15.67 5.38
N SER A 59 -13.59 -14.41 5.71
CA SER A 59 -12.52 -13.65 5.13
C SER A 59 -11.33 -13.56 6.10
N LYS A 60 -10.11 -13.84 5.60
CA LYS A 60 -8.88 -13.54 6.32
C LYS A 60 -8.17 -12.39 5.63
N ILE A 61 -8.00 -11.30 6.37
CA ILE A 61 -7.38 -10.09 5.85
C ILE A 61 -5.99 -9.91 6.49
N ILE A 62 -5.00 -9.59 5.66
CA ILE A 62 -3.65 -9.26 6.10
C ILE A 62 -3.30 -7.90 5.51
N VAL A 63 -2.94 -6.95 6.38
CA VAL A 63 -2.48 -5.61 5.95
C VAL A 63 -1.04 -5.45 6.36
N ASP A 64 -0.17 -5.21 5.37
CA ASP A 64 1.26 -5.03 5.57
C ASP A 64 1.86 -4.19 4.41
N ASN A 65 3.18 -3.97 4.39
CA ASN A 65 3.79 -3.29 3.25
C ASN A 65 3.78 -4.17 1.98
N THR A 66 3.94 -3.55 0.82
CA THR A 66 3.88 -4.22 -0.49
C THR A 66 4.77 -5.45 -0.57
N LYS A 67 6.00 -5.37 -0.07
CA LYS A 67 6.96 -6.48 -0.13
C LYS A 67 6.43 -7.72 0.59
N ILE A 68 5.90 -7.57 1.80
CA ILE A 68 5.35 -8.67 2.59
C ILE A 68 4.09 -9.25 1.93
N ILE A 69 3.22 -8.41 1.36
CA ILE A 69 2.02 -8.88 0.65
C ILE A 69 2.41 -9.68 -0.60
N GLU A 70 3.40 -9.24 -1.38
CA GLU A 70 3.92 -10.00 -2.52
C GLU A 70 4.51 -11.36 -2.09
N GLU A 71 5.31 -11.40 -1.01
CA GLU A 71 5.86 -12.63 -0.45
C GLU A 71 4.76 -13.61 -0.03
N LYS A 72 3.73 -13.12 0.66
CA LYS A 72 2.58 -13.94 1.09
C LYS A 72 1.75 -14.47 -0.08
N LEU A 73 1.65 -13.71 -1.15
CA LEU A 73 1.00 -14.18 -2.38
C LEU A 73 1.77 -15.33 -3.01
N LEU A 74 3.08 -15.20 -3.14
CA LEU A 74 3.95 -16.22 -3.73
C LEU A 74 4.04 -17.51 -2.89
N THR A 75 3.87 -17.39 -1.57
CA THR A 75 3.80 -18.57 -0.66
C THR A 75 2.38 -19.13 -0.51
N ASN A 76 1.41 -18.57 -1.27
CA ASN A 76 -0.01 -18.94 -1.22
C ASN A 76 -0.65 -18.81 0.18
N GLU A 77 -0.17 -17.85 0.99
CA GLU A 77 -0.78 -17.48 2.26
C GLU A 77 -1.99 -16.56 2.07
N ILE A 78 -2.05 -15.85 0.92
CA ILE A 78 -3.19 -15.06 0.46
C ILE A 78 -3.59 -15.46 -0.95
N ASP A 79 -4.82 -15.22 -1.31
CA ASP A 79 -5.40 -15.57 -2.62
C ASP A 79 -5.30 -14.42 -3.62
N ILE A 80 -5.43 -13.21 -3.12
CA ILE A 80 -5.43 -11.97 -3.88
C ILE A 80 -4.85 -10.86 -3.01
N GLY A 81 -4.17 -9.92 -3.62
CA GLY A 81 -3.61 -8.77 -2.94
C GLY A 81 -3.86 -7.47 -3.69
N ILE A 82 -3.83 -6.36 -2.96
CA ILE A 82 -3.76 -5.03 -3.57
C ILE A 82 -2.52 -4.32 -3.01
N VAL A 83 -1.63 -3.93 -3.92
CA VAL A 83 -0.33 -3.35 -3.58
C VAL A 83 -0.03 -2.10 -4.39
N GLU A 84 0.92 -1.31 -3.92
CA GLU A 84 1.39 -0.13 -4.64
C GLU A 84 2.57 -0.43 -5.56
N GLY A 85 2.59 0.26 -6.70
CA GLY A 85 3.72 0.30 -7.62
C GLY A 85 3.92 -0.98 -8.43
N GLU A 86 5.14 -1.21 -8.86
CA GLU A 86 5.49 -2.33 -9.73
C GLU A 86 5.95 -3.56 -8.95
N THR A 87 5.50 -4.74 -9.37
CA THR A 87 6.11 -6.02 -9.04
C THR A 87 7.04 -6.47 -10.17
N GLN A 88 8.14 -7.11 -9.81
CA GLN A 88 9.11 -7.65 -10.77
C GLN A 88 8.98 -9.18 -10.94
N ASN A 89 8.03 -9.81 -10.24
CA ASN A 89 7.90 -11.26 -10.27
C ASN A 89 6.96 -11.70 -11.40
N ASN A 90 7.47 -12.54 -12.30
CA ASN A 90 6.74 -13.07 -13.47
C ASN A 90 5.62 -14.07 -13.10
N ASP A 91 5.54 -14.51 -11.86
CA ASP A 91 4.47 -15.40 -11.39
C ASP A 91 3.26 -14.61 -10.85
N ILE A 92 3.37 -13.28 -10.79
CA ILE A 92 2.30 -12.39 -10.34
C ILE A 92 1.62 -11.73 -11.54
N ILE A 93 0.31 -11.93 -11.67
CA ILE A 93 -0.55 -11.12 -12.54
C ILE A 93 -0.88 -9.84 -11.81
N LYS A 94 -0.80 -8.72 -12.53
CA LYS A 94 -0.99 -7.37 -12.03
C LYS A 94 -2.02 -6.63 -12.86
N ILE A 95 -3.01 -6.04 -12.19
CA ILE A 95 -4.08 -5.24 -12.81
C ILE A 95 -4.12 -3.88 -12.10
N PRO A 96 -3.79 -2.77 -12.77
CA PRO A 96 -3.97 -1.42 -12.21
C PRO A 96 -5.46 -1.16 -11.92
N ILE A 97 -5.76 -0.59 -10.75
CA ILE A 97 -7.13 -0.28 -10.32
C ILE A 97 -7.35 1.19 -9.97
N LEU A 98 -6.32 1.85 -9.45
CA LEU A 98 -6.41 3.24 -8.99
C LEU A 98 -5.03 3.90 -9.03
N VAL A 99 -5.01 5.22 -9.29
CA VAL A 99 -3.80 6.04 -9.15
C VAL A 99 -3.83 6.77 -7.81
N ASP A 100 -2.80 6.53 -6.99
CA ASP A 100 -2.60 7.19 -5.70
C ASP A 100 -1.59 8.35 -5.84
N LYS A 101 -2.00 9.55 -5.46
CA LYS A 101 -1.15 10.74 -5.49
C LYS A 101 -0.31 10.81 -4.21
N LEU A 102 1.00 10.95 -4.36
CA LEU A 102 1.92 11.22 -3.26
C LEU A 102 2.16 12.72 -3.10
N VAL A 103 2.12 13.19 -1.87
CA VAL A 103 2.24 14.62 -1.54
C VAL A 103 3.30 14.85 -0.47
N VAL A 104 4.00 15.97 -0.57
CA VAL A 104 4.88 16.46 0.50
C VAL A 104 4.01 17.11 1.57
N VAL A 105 4.15 16.69 2.82
CA VAL A 105 3.32 17.14 3.94
C VAL A 105 4.18 17.58 5.10
N CYS A 106 3.78 18.65 5.76
CA CYS A 106 4.43 19.14 6.99
C CYS A 106 3.41 19.83 7.91
N SER A 107 3.85 20.29 9.09
CA SER A 107 3.01 21.11 9.97
C SER A 107 2.66 22.45 9.29
N THR A 108 1.57 23.06 9.74
CA THR A 108 1.13 24.39 9.27
C THR A 108 2.13 25.52 9.58
N ASN A 109 3.00 25.31 10.56
CA ASN A 109 4.04 26.29 10.97
C ASN A 109 5.42 25.97 10.38
N HIS A 110 5.53 25.01 9.46
CA HIS A 110 6.80 24.66 8.85
C HIS A 110 7.28 25.75 7.90
N GLU A 111 8.58 26.01 7.83
CA GLU A 111 9.18 27.08 7.00
C GLU A 111 8.80 27.01 5.51
N LEU A 112 8.59 25.80 4.97
CA LEU A 112 8.19 25.60 3.57
C LEU A 112 6.79 26.13 3.27
N VAL A 113 5.91 26.31 4.27
CA VAL A 113 4.54 26.80 4.09
C VAL A 113 4.52 28.25 3.64
N ASN A 114 5.50 29.05 4.08
CA ASN A 114 5.59 30.48 3.79
C ASN A 114 6.31 30.78 2.46
N LYS A 115 6.75 29.76 1.74
CA LYS A 115 7.47 29.92 0.48
C LYS A 115 6.49 29.83 -0.68
N GLU A 116 6.46 30.83 -1.57
CA GLU A 116 5.54 30.87 -2.72
C GLU A 116 5.81 29.74 -3.72
N ASN A 117 7.08 29.51 -4.03
CA ASN A 117 7.53 28.46 -4.95
C ASN A 117 8.54 27.55 -4.23
N VAL A 118 8.12 26.33 -3.95
CA VAL A 118 8.97 25.31 -3.35
C VAL A 118 9.47 24.38 -4.44
N THR A 119 10.77 24.26 -4.54
CA THR A 119 11.45 23.34 -5.46
C THR A 119 12.03 22.17 -4.70
N LEU A 120 12.45 21.13 -5.41
CA LEU A 120 13.09 19.97 -4.79
C LEU A 120 14.38 20.35 -4.02
N LYS A 121 15.10 21.40 -4.46
CA LYS A 121 16.29 21.90 -3.78
C LYS A 121 16.01 22.43 -2.38
N ASP A 122 14.80 22.89 -2.12
CA ASP A 122 14.39 23.40 -0.81
C ASP A 122 14.23 22.29 0.24
N LEU A 123 14.15 21.03 -0.21
CA LEU A 123 14.16 19.86 0.66
C LEU A 123 15.57 19.43 1.07
N TYR A 124 16.62 19.97 0.42
CA TYR A 124 18.00 19.59 0.72
C TYR A 124 18.35 19.86 2.20
N GLY A 125 18.88 18.85 2.88
CA GLY A 125 19.25 18.94 4.29
C GLY A 125 18.08 19.06 5.27
N LYS A 126 16.83 19.10 4.81
CA LYS A 126 15.67 19.15 5.68
C LYS A 126 15.40 17.80 6.34
N SER A 127 14.85 17.86 7.54
CA SER A 127 14.48 16.67 8.31
C SER A 127 13.27 15.98 7.69
N MET A 128 13.43 14.72 7.31
CA MET A 128 12.38 13.87 6.78
C MET A 128 11.98 12.81 7.81
N ILE A 129 10.68 12.58 7.92
CA ILE A 129 10.10 11.45 8.64
C ILE A 129 9.65 10.47 7.57
N ALA A 130 10.37 9.35 7.46
CA ALA A 130 10.19 8.39 6.39
C ALA A 130 9.36 7.18 6.81
N ARG A 131 8.73 6.54 5.82
CA ARG A 131 8.21 5.18 5.95
C ARG A 131 9.36 4.17 6.07
N GLU A 132 9.03 2.99 6.54
CA GLU A 132 9.95 1.84 6.69
C GLU A 132 10.53 1.35 5.35
N ASP A 133 11.60 0.57 5.45
CA ASP A 133 12.13 -0.16 4.29
C ASP A 133 11.11 -1.21 3.81
N GLY A 134 10.94 -1.33 2.49
CA GLY A 134 9.90 -2.15 1.87
C GLY A 134 8.62 -1.37 1.52
N SER A 135 8.47 -0.14 2.00
CA SER A 135 7.44 0.78 1.51
C SER A 135 7.79 1.26 0.10
N LYS A 136 6.86 1.09 -0.83
CA LYS A 136 7.02 1.59 -2.22
C LYS A 136 7.04 3.11 -2.28
N GLU A 137 6.28 3.77 -1.41
CA GLU A 137 6.26 5.22 -1.23
C GLU A 137 7.66 5.77 -0.93
N ARG A 138 8.34 5.17 0.06
CA ARG A 138 9.72 5.53 0.41
C ARG A 138 10.69 5.27 -0.73
N SER A 139 10.65 4.08 -1.32
CA SER A 139 11.60 3.71 -2.38
C SER A 139 11.44 4.55 -3.64
N GLN A 140 10.20 4.90 -4.01
CA GLN A 140 9.91 5.78 -5.14
C GLN A 140 10.44 7.20 -4.89
N PHE A 141 10.15 7.77 -3.71
CA PHE A 141 10.65 9.09 -3.37
C PHE A 141 12.18 9.13 -3.26
N GLN A 142 12.79 8.11 -2.64
CA GLN A 142 14.25 8.01 -2.57
C GLN A 142 14.91 7.94 -3.95
N LYS A 143 14.30 7.16 -4.87
CA LYS A 143 14.77 7.11 -6.27
C LYS A 143 14.70 8.49 -6.93
N PHE A 144 13.62 9.22 -6.70
CA PHE A 144 13.42 10.57 -7.22
C PHE A 144 14.45 11.56 -6.65
N LEU A 145 14.72 11.52 -5.34
CA LEU A 145 15.77 12.33 -4.70
C LEU A 145 17.14 12.03 -5.28
N ASN A 146 17.49 10.75 -5.45
CA ASN A 146 18.79 10.33 -5.97
C ASN A 146 19.00 10.78 -7.42
N GLN A 147 17.97 10.71 -8.27
CA GLN A 147 18.02 11.18 -9.66
C GLN A 147 18.28 12.68 -9.77
N ASN A 148 17.88 13.44 -8.76
CA ASN A 148 18.07 14.90 -8.71
C ASN A 148 19.24 15.34 -7.81
N ASN A 149 20.04 14.39 -7.28
CA ASN A 149 21.17 14.66 -6.37
C ASN A 149 20.76 15.42 -5.09
N ILE A 150 19.56 15.20 -4.60
CA ILE A 150 19.05 15.80 -3.36
C ILE A 150 19.24 14.84 -2.19
N LYS A 151 19.80 15.34 -1.10
CA LYS A 151 19.95 14.62 0.17
C LYS A 151 19.03 15.25 1.21
N VAL A 152 18.25 14.43 1.88
CA VAL A 152 17.41 14.79 3.03
C VAL A 152 17.95 14.12 4.30
N ASP A 153 17.69 14.71 5.45
CA ASP A 153 18.06 14.13 6.74
C ASP A 153 16.92 13.23 7.24
N CYS A 154 17.06 11.93 7.03
CA CYS A 154 16.04 10.96 7.44
C CYS A 154 16.15 10.67 8.95
N LYS A 155 15.45 11.45 9.78
CA LYS A 155 15.47 11.32 11.24
C LYS A 155 14.71 10.13 11.78
N TRP A 156 13.59 9.79 11.16
CA TRP A 156 12.69 8.75 11.63
C TRP A 156 12.45 7.73 10.54
N ASN A 157 12.32 6.46 10.97
CA ASN A 157 11.94 5.34 10.12
C ASN A 157 10.73 4.66 10.76
N CYS A 158 9.53 4.82 10.17
CA CYS A 158 8.26 4.48 10.80
C CYS A 158 7.42 3.54 9.95
N THR A 159 6.90 2.48 10.55
CA THR A 159 5.86 1.63 9.94
C THR A 159 4.46 2.25 10.07
N SER A 160 4.22 3.00 11.15
CA SER A 160 2.93 3.63 11.42
C SER A 160 2.81 5.00 10.77
N VAL A 161 1.82 5.17 9.88
CA VAL A 161 1.48 6.47 9.29
C VAL A 161 0.99 7.46 10.34
N GLU A 162 0.27 6.98 11.36
CA GLU A 162 -0.18 7.84 12.49
C GLU A 162 1.00 8.40 13.28
N THR A 163 2.06 7.61 13.48
CA THR A 163 3.31 8.12 14.09
C THR A 163 3.90 9.25 13.27
N ILE A 164 3.95 9.09 11.94
CA ILE A 164 4.45 10.13 11.02
C ILE A 164 3.59 11.39 11.14
N LYS A 165 2.27 11.28 11.02
CA LYS A 165 1.35 12.42 11.12
C LYS A 165 1.50 13.17 12.44
N ASN A 166 1.58 12.44 13.55
CA ASN A 166 1.75 13.05 14.87
C ASN A 166 3.10 13.77 15.04
N ALA A 167 4.18 13.20 14.47
CA ALA A 167 5.48 13.87 14.47
C ALA A 167 5.47 15.13 13.59
N LEU A 168 4.82 15.08 12.42
CA LEU A 168 4.64 16.26 11.56
C LEU A 168 3.87 17.37 12.28
N LYS A 169 2.76 17.07 12.95
CA LYS A 169 1.98 18.04 13.75
C LYS A 169 2.83 18.75 14.81
N LYS A 170 3.88 18.07 15.31
CA LYS A 170 4.85 18.64 16.26
C LYS A 170 6.02 19.37 15.59
N GLY A 171 5.97 19.57 14.26
CA GLY A 171 7.00 20.29 13.53
C GLY A 171 8.34 19.55 13.38
N GLN A 172 8.36 18.22 13.48
CA GLN A 172 9.61 17.44 13.43
C GLN A 172 10.21 17.31 12.02
N GLY A 173 9.59 17.91 11.01
CA GLY A 173 10.07 17.91 9.63
C GLY A 173 8.95 17.76 8.61
N PHE A 174 9.27 17.14 7.48
CA PHE A 174 8.30 16.83 6.42
C PHE A 174 8.25 15.30 6.15
N ALA A 175 7.20 14.87 5.47
CA ALA A 175 7.09 13.52 4.95
C ALA A 175 6.53 13.54 3.53
N VAL A 176 6.70 12.43 2.79
CA VAL A 176 5.94 12.15 1.57
C VAL A 176 4.96 11.04 1.89
N LEU A 177 3.68 11.28 1.70
CA LEU A 177 2.59 10.38 2.05
C LEU A 177 1.53 10.36 0.93
N SER A 178 0.73 9.29 0.89
CA SER A 178 -0.48 9.27 0.10
C SER A 178 -1.42 10.41 0.51
N ILE A 179 -2.03 11.07 -0.47
CA ILE A 179 -3.06 12.10 -0.20
C ILE A 179 -4.23 11.53 0.61
N MET A 180 -4.57 10.25 0.41
CA MET A 180 -5.61 9.57 1.18
C MET A 180 -5.29 9.49 2.67
N ALA A 181 -4.00 9.35 2.99
CA ALA A 181 -3.54 9.20 4.38
C ALA A 181 -3.60 10.49 5.20
N VAL A 182 -3.65 11.64 4.54
CA VAL A 182 -3.54 12.95 5.20
C VAL A 182 -4.75 13.85 4.95
N LYS A 183 -5.77 13.33 4.28
CA LYS A 183 -6.96 14.08 3.89
C LYS A 183 -7.62 14.76 5.09
N ASP A 184 -7.87 14.02 6.15
CA ASP A 184 -8.55 14.50 7.34
C ASP A 184 -7.73 15.60 8.06
N GLU A 185 -6.41 15.43 8.17
CA GLU A 185 -5.53 16.41 8.78
C GLU A 185 -5.44 17.70 7.97
N ILE A 186 -5.52 17.59 6.65
CA ILE A 186 -5.55 18.77 5.76
C ILE A 186 -6.88 19.52 5.93
N GLU A 187 -8.01 18.81 5.95
CA GLU A 187 -9.34 19.40 6.15
C GLU A 187 -9.46 20.07 7.52
N ARG A 188 -8.83 19.51 8.56
CA ARG A 188 -8.77 20.10 9.91
C ARG A 188 -7.70 21.17 10.06
N ASN A 189 -6.94 21.49 9.00
CA ASN A 189 -5.82 22.44 9.03
C ASN A 189 -4.74 22.09 10.08
N GLU A 190 -4.53 20.80 10.34
CA GLU A 190 -3.49 20.31 11.23
C GLU A 190 -2.17 20.07 10.48
N LEU A 191 -2.26 19.69 9.20
CA LEU A 191 -1.15 19.52 8.28
C LEU A 191 -1.37 20.32 7.01
N LYS A 192 -0.26 20.60 6.30
CA LYS A 192 -0.26 21.34 5.04
C LYS A 192 0.43 20.55 3.95
N VAL A 193 -0.20 20.44 2.79
CA VAL A 193 0.46 19.96 1.57
C VAL A 193 1.32 21.09 1.00
N ILE A 194 2.57 20.74 0.73
CA ILE A 194 3.51 21.62 0.03
C ILE A 194 3.54 21.21 -1.44
N LYS A 195 3.20 22.15 -2.29
CA LYS A 195 3.35 21.98 -3.73
C LYS A 195 4.83 22.19 -4.08
N VAL A 196 5.50 21.10 -4.47
CA VAL A 196 6.89 21.13 -4.95
C VAL A 196 6.85 21.04 -6.46
N GLU A 197 7.38 22.05 -7.17
CA GLU A 197 7.27 22.20 -8.62
C GLU A 197 7.70 20.96 -9.39
N ASP A 198 8.83 20.37 -8.98
CA ASP A 198 9.39 19.19 -9.63
C ASP A 198 8.65 17.88 -9.32
N MET A 199 7.63 17.91 -8.44
CA MET A 199 6.93 16.73 -7.91
C MET A 199 5.44 16.71 -8.23
N GLU A 200 4.95 17.54 -9.13
CA GLU A 200 3.51 17.67 -9.41
C GLU A 200 2.84 16.35 -9.82
N ASN A 201 3.59 15.47 -10.47
CA ASN A 201 3.12 14.20 -11.01
C ASN A 201 3.60 12.98 -10.20
N LEU A 202 4.05 13.18 -8.96
CA LEU A 202 4.47 12.05 -8.14
C LEU A 202 3.24 11.23 -7.72
N SER A 203 3.06 10.10 -8.39
CA SER A 203 1.93 9.19 -8.18
C SER A 203 2.40 7.75 -8.31
N ARG A 204 1.56 6.83 -7.85
CA ARG A 204 1.77 5.39 -7.97
C ARG A 204 0.46 4.69 -8.28
N ASP A 205 0.54 3.60 -9.01
CA ASP A 205 -0.62 2.75 -9.21
C ASP A 205 -0.88 1.89 -7.98
N LEU A 206 -2.13 1.80 -7.56
CA LEU A 206 -2.63 0.70 -6.75
C LEU A 206 -3.02 -0.41 -7.71
N CYS A 207 -2.48 -1.59 -7.48
CA CYS A 207 -2.64 -2.73 -8.37
C CYS A 207 -3.17 -3.93 -7.61
N LEU A 208 -4.18 -4.54 -8.17
CA LEU A 208 -4.64 -5.86 -7.78
C LEU A 208 -3.63 -6.90 -8.30
N ILE A 209 -3.24 -7.82 -7.44
CA ILE A 209 -2.29 -8.87 -7.74
C ILE A 209 -2.82 -10.25 -7.34
N TYR A 210 -2.55 -11.25 -8.16
CA TYR A 210 -2.78 -12.66 -7.84
C TYR A 210 -1.74 -13.54 -8.55
N HIS A 211 -1.52 -14.75 -8.04
CA HIS A 211 -0.59 -15.70 -8.65
C HIS A 211 -1.13 -16.16 -10.00
N LYS A 212 -0.31 -16.23 -11.05
CA LYS A 212 -0.71 -16.58 -12.43
C LYS A 212 -1.47 -17.90 -12.56
N ASN A 213 -1.20 -18.86 -11.67
CA ASN A 213 -1.87 -20.16 -11.64
C ASN A 213 -3.06 -20.19 -10.66
N LYS A 214 -3.48 -19.03 -10.12
CA LYS A 214 -4.61 -18.97 -9.19
C LYS A 214 -5.91 -19.23 -9.93
N PHE A 215 -6.69 -20.20 -9.44
CA PHE A 215 -8.06 -20.37 -9.89
C PHE A 215 -8.92 -19.24 -9.31
N LEU A 216 -9.52 -18.47 -10.20
CA LEU A 216 -10.40 -17.35 -9.84
C LEU A 216 -11.83 -17.88 -9.77
N ASN A 217 -12.27 -18.24 -8.56
CA ASN A 217 -13.66 -18.63 -8.29
C ASN A 217 -14.61 -17.40 -8.36
N GLU A 218 -15.90 -17.62 -8.15
CA GLU A 218 -16.90 -16.56 -8.27
C GLU A 218 -16.67 -15.44 -7.25
N GLU A 219 -16.27 -15.77 -6.03
CA GLU A 219 -16.04 -14.85 -4.93
C GLU A 219 -14.84 -13.95 -5.19
N ILE A 220 -13.72 -14.54 -5.63
CA ILE A 220 -12.52 -13.78 -6.03
C ILE A 220 -12.85 -12.84 -7.20
N ASN A 221 -13.58 -13.33 -8.21
CA ASN A 221 -13.98 -12.49 -9.34
C ASN A 221 -14.89 -11.32 -8.90
N TYR A 222 -15.80 -11.57 -7.96
CA TYR A 222 -16.61 -10.48 -7.41
C TYR A 222 -15.79 -9.47 -6.62
N PHE A 223 -14.83 -9.93 -5.79
CA PHE A 223 -13.91 -9.02 -5.11
C PHE A 223 -13.10 -8.17 -6.11
N ILE A 224 -12.63 -8.78 -7.22
CA ILE A 224 -11.96 -8.05 -8.31
C ILE A 224 -12.87 -6.97 -8.91
N GLN A 225 -14.16 -7.25 -9.09
CA GLN A 225 -15.13 -6.27 -9.60
C GLN A 225 -15.35 -5.10 -8.64
N LEU A 226 -15.37 -5.35 -7.34
CA LEU A 226 -15.49 -4.30 -6.33
C LEU A 226 -14.27 -3.38 -6.24
N CYS A 227 -13.10 -3.88 -6.67
CA CYS A 227 -11.86 -3.10 -6.69
C CYS A 227 -11.70 -2.20 -7.93
N LYS A 228 -12.54 -2.36 -8.95
CA LYS A 228 -12.52 -1.59 -10.21
C LYS A 228 -13.50 -0.44 -10.18
#